data_37f964f71c242c10dee8b0324449600a
#
_entry.id   37f964f71c242c10dee8b0324449600a
#
_cell.length_a   1.000
_cell.length_b   1.000
_cell.length_c   1.000
_cell.angle_alpha   90.00
_cell.angle_beta   90.00
_cell.angle_gamma   90.00
#
_symmetry.space_group_name_H-M   'P 1'
#
loop_
_entity.id
_entity.type
_entity.pdbx_description
1 polymer ?
#
loop_
_entity_poly.entity_id
_entity_poly.type
_entity_poly.pdbx_seq_one_letter_code
_entity_poly.pdbx_strand_id
1 'polypeptide(L)'
;MKTNLVIDHQTATVAVDMQNDFGHPAGSLFVAGGDKIVDTVNTVMALARLRIFTRDQHPEVTNHFDTFPPHCIRGTWGAEYMDGLN
;
A
#
# COMPACT_ATOMS: atom_id res chain seq x y z
N MET A 1 8.40 -20.53 -8.65
CA MET A 1 7.07 -21.00 -9.07
C MET A 1 6.55 -20.11 -10.18
N LYS A 2 6.13 -20.72 -11.27
CA LYS A 2 5.47 -19.96 -12.34
C LYS A 2 3.97 -19.93 -12.10
N THR A 3 3.40 -18.75 -12.22
CA THR A 3 1.97 -18.55 -12.14
C THR A 3 1.47 -17.96 -13.45
N ASN A 4 0.53 -18.63 -14.10
CA ASN A 4 -0.14 -18.09 -15.27
C ASN A 4 -1.38 -17.32 -14.80
N LEU A 5 -1.20 -16.03 -14.55
CA LEU A 5 -2.25 -15.16 -14.09
C LEU A 5 -2.78 -14.35 -15.28
N VAL A 6 -4.07 -14.38 -15.48
CA VAL A 6 -4.73 -13.58 -16.50
C VAL A 6 -5.41 -12.41 -15.82
N ILE A 7 -5.01 -11.20 -16.16
CA ILE A 7 -5.63 -9.96 -15.67
C ILE A 7 -6.31 -9.29 -16.84
N ASP A 8 -7.63 -9.21 -16.80
CA ASP A 8 -8.45 -8.70 -17.88
C ASP A 8 -9.65 -7.89 -17.39
N HIS A 9 -10.61 -7.65 -18.27
CA HIS A 9 -11.82 -6.88 -17.97
C HIS A 9 -12.77 -7.56 -16.96
N GLN A 10 -12.49 -8.78 -16.55
CA GLN A 10 -13.26 -9.51 -15.53
C GLN A 10 -12.51 -9.57 -14.19
N THR A 11 -11.35 -8.91 -14.09
CA THR A 11 -10.49 -8.97 -12.92
C THR A 11 -10.71 -7.74 -12.04
N ALA A 12 -10.82 -7.98 -10.73
CA ALA A 12 -10.69 -6.94 -9.72
C ALA A 12 -9.32 -7.06 -9.06
N THR A 13 -8.63 -5.96 -8.92
CA THR A 13 -7.31 -5.92 -8.27
C THR A 13 -7.36 -5.01 -7.05
N VAL A 14 -6.81 -5.49 -5.96
CA VAL A 14 -6.74 -4.75 -4.70
C VAL A 14 -5.28 -4.46 -4.36
N ALA A 15 -4.93 -3.18 -4.28
CA ALA A 15 -3.63 -2.75 -3.78
C ALA A 15 -3.80 -2.42 -2.29
N VAL A 16 -3.18 -3.23 -1.44
CA VAL A 16 -3.39 -3.16 0.01
C VAL A 16 -2.33 -2.27 0.64
N ASP A 17 -2.78 -1.17 1.23
CA ASP A 17 -1.98 -0.31 2.11
C ASP A 17 -0.68 0.19 1.49
N MET A 18 -0.74 0.64 0.26
CA MET A 18 0.39 1.23 -0.47
C MET A 18 0.66 2.65 0.03
N GLN A 19 1.07 2.74 1.29
CA GLN A 19 1.26 3.98 2.02
C GLN A 19 2.72 4.18 2.42
N ASN A 20 3.10 5.44 2.68
CA ASN A 20 4.48 5.79 2.97
C ASN A 20 5.07 5.03 4.15
N ASP A 21 4.33 4.87 5.24
CA ASP A 21 4.86 4.19 6.42
C ASP A 21 5.19 2.72 6.18
N PHE A 22 4.54 2.08 5.21
CA PHE A 22 4.83 0.68 4.87
C PHE A 22 5.80 0.53 3.71
N GLY A 23 5.76 1.43 2.75
CA GLY A 23 6.48 1.27 1.49
C GLY A 23 7.67 2.20 1.28
N HIS A 24 7.81 3.25 2.07
CA HIS A 24 8.93 4.17 1.94
C HIS A 24 10.03 3.84 2.96
N PRO A 25 11.32 3.89 2.57
CA PRO A 25 12.41 3.58 3.50
C PRO A 25 12.42 4.44 4.76
N ALA A 26 11.86 5.65 4.72
CA ALA A 26 11.72 6.52 5.88
C ALA A 26 10.43 6.26 6.68
N GLY A 27 9.59 5.34 6.24
CA GLY A 27 8.35 4.99 6.94
C GLY A 27 8.61 4.26 8.24
N SER A 28 7.75 4.47 9.23
CA SER A 28 7.92 3.92 10.57
C SER A 28 7.77 2.40 10.64
N LEU A 29 7.12 1.81 9.65
CA LEU A 29 6.88 0.37 9.58
C LEU A 29 7.26 -0.19 8.20
N PHE A 30 8.38 0.27 7.68
CA PHE A 30 8.84 -0.06 6.34
C PHE A 30 9.01 -1.57 6.14
N VAL A 31 8.42 -2.07 5.06
CA VAL A 31 8.57 -3.46 4.61
C VAL A 31 9.67 -3.50 3.56
N ALA A 32 10.69 -4.32 3.79
CA ALA A 32 11.82 -4.44 2.86
C ALA A 32 11.32 -4.78 1.44
N GLY A 33 11.75 -4.00 0.47
CA GLY A 33 11.31 -4.14 -0.93
C GLY A 33 10.04 -3.37 -1.28
N GLY A 34 9.34 -2.81 -0.29
CA GLY A 34 8.11 -2.07 -0.53
C GLY A 34 8.27 -0.84 -1.42
N ASP A 35 9.43 -0.21 -1.36
CA ASP A 35 9.78 0.94 -2.20
C ASP A 35 9.98 0.60 -3.68
N LYS A 36 10.10 -0.68 -4.01
CA LYS A 36 10.43 -1.15 -5.36
C LYS A 36 9.25 -1.72 -6.13
N ILE A 37 8.06 -1.75 -5.54
CA ILE A 37 6.91 -2.43 -6.16
C ILE A 37 5.90 -1.47 -6.80
N VAL A 38 6.06 -0.16 -6.67
CA VAL A 38 5.07 0.82 -7.15
C VAL A 38 4.81 0.66 -8.64
N ASP A 39 5.85 0.55 -9.45
CA ASP A 39 5.68 0.41 -10.90
C ASP A 39 4.97 -0.89 -11.27
N THR A 40 5.29 -1.99 -10.61
CA THR A 40 4.61 -3.27 -10.83
C THR A 40 3.15 -3.20 -10.42
N VAL A 41 2.86 -2.59 -9.28
CA VAL A 41 1.48 -2.36 -8.82
C VAL A 41 0.72 -1.54 -9.86
N ASN A 42 1.28 -0.45 -10.33
CA ASN A 42 0.65 0.38 -11.35
C ASN A 42 0.35 -0.41 -12.63
N THR A 43 1.29 -1.25 -13.06
CA THR A 43 1.12 -2.08 -14.26
C THR A 43 -0.05 -3.06 -14.08
N VAL A 44 -0.10 -3.75 -12.95
CA VAL A 44 -1.18 -4.71 -12.66
C VAL A 44 -2.53 -4.00 -12.53
N MET A 45 -2.56 -2.88 -11.81
CA MET A 45 -3.79 -2.11 -11.62
C MET A 45 -4.36 -1.59 -12.94
N ALA A 46 -3.50 -1.20 -13.88
CA ALA A 46 -3.94 -0.67 -15.17
C ALA A 46 -4.63 -1.73 -16.04
N LEU A 47 -4.36 -3.01 -15.81
CA LEU A 47 -4.94 -4.11 -16.59
C LEU A 47 -6.31 -4.55 -16.04
N ALA A 48 -6.61 -4.24 -14.81
CA ALA A 48 -7.84 -4.68 -14.16
C ALA A 48 -9.01 -3.76 -14.49
N ARG A 49 -10.21 -4.35 -14.59
CA ARG A 49 -11.44 -3.57 -14.75
C ARG A 49 -11.78 -2.76 -13.52
N LEU A 50 -11.67 -3.38 -12.35
CA LEU A 50 -11.95 -2.75 -11.07
C LEU A 50 -10.66 -2.62 -10.26
N ARG A 51 -10.36 -1.41 -9.84
CA ARG A 51 -9.17 -1.10 -9.05
C ARG A 51 -9.60 -0.63 -7.67
N ILE A 52 -9.09 -1.31 -6.64
CA ILE A 52 -9.40 -1.00 -5.26
C ILE A 52 -8.08 -0.70 -4.54
N PHE A 53 -8.05 0.40 -3.82
CA PHE A 53 -6.91 0.79 -3.00
C PHE A 53 -7.37 0.87 -1.56
N THR A 54 -6.75 0.10 -0.69
CA THR A 54 -7.03 0.20 0.74
C THR A 54 -6.02 1.13 1.41
N ARG A 55 -6.37 1.64 2.56
CA ARG A 55 -5.45 2.39 3.39
C ARG A 55 -5.73 2.15 4.86
N ASP A 56 -4.66 2.02 5.61
CA ASP A 56 -4.69 2.00 7.05
C ASP A 56 -4.76 3.42 7.58
N GLN A 57 -5.50 3.67 8.65
CA GLN A 57 -5.60 4.99 9.22
C GLN A 57 -5.90 4.89 10.71
N HIS A 58 -5.03 5.46 11.52
CA HIS A 58 -5.13 5.44 12.97
C HIS A 58 -5.28 6.83 13.57
N PRO A 59 -5.93 6.96 14.72
CA PRO A 59 -5.85 8.18 15.51
C PRO A 59 -4.46 8.33 16.11
N GLU A 60 -4.12 9.53 16.55
CA GLU A 60 -2.82 9.82 17.16
C GLU A 60 -2.57 8.97 18.42
N VAL A 61 -3.63 8.70 19.18
CA VAL A 61 -3.57 7.90 20.41
C VAL A 61 -4.44 6.66 20.25
N THR A 62 -3.83 5.49 20.38
CA THR A 62 -4.52 4.21 20.26
C THR A 62 -3.70 3.10 20.94
N ASN A 63 -4.38 2.12 21.53
CA ASN A 63 -3.74 0.94 22.10
C ASN A 63 -3.00 0.09 21.06
N HIS A 64 -3.32 0.26 19.77
CA HIS A 64 -2.64 -0.43 18.69
C HIS A 64 -1.13 -0.13 18.70
N PHE A 65 -0.74 1.08 19.12
CA PHE A 65 0.65 1.49 19.20
C PHE A 65 1.39 0.97 20.44
N ASP A 66 0.72 0.24 21.31
CA ASP A 66 1.38 -0.52 22.37
C ASP A 66 2.12 -1.74 21.82
N THR A 67 1.65 -2.28 20.69
CA THR A 67 2.23 -3.45 20.01
C THR A 67 3.09 -3.06 18.81
N PHE A 68 2.65 -2.06 18.04
CA PHE A 68 3.34 -1.59 16.84
C PHE A 68 3.84 -0.17 17.04
N PRO A 69 4.94 0.23 16.36
CA PRO A 69 5.32 1.64 16.35
C PRO A 69 4.19 2.49 15.75
N PRO A 70 4.07 3.75 16.13
CA PRO A 70 3.10 4.65 15.53
C PRO A 70 3.27 4.68 14.00
N HIS A 71 2.18 4.48 13.27
CA HIS A 71 2.18 4.45 11.81
C HIS A 71 0.80 4.81 11.28
N CYS A 72 0.76 5.31 10.06
CA CYS A 72 -0.46 5.64 9.33
C CYS A 72 -1.43 6.49 10.17
N ILE A 73 -0.87 7.45 10.90
CA ILE A 73 -1.67 8.38 11.69
C ILE A 73 -2.38 9.35 10.74
N ARG A 74 -3.67 9.53 10.96
CA ARG A 74 -4.50 10.43 10.17
C ARG A 74 -3.84 11.79 9.99
N GLY A 75 -3.78 12.27 8.74
CA GLY A 75 -3.24 13.58 8.42
C GLY A 75 -1.72 13.67 8.36
N THR A 76 -0.99 12.57 8.55
CA THR A 76 0.46 12.55 8.44
C THR A 76 0.94 12.06 7.08
N TRP A 77 2.18 12.40 6.74
CA TRP A 77 2.84 11.89 5.54
C TRP A 77 2.86 10.36 5.48
N GLY A 78 3.05 9.71 6.64
CA GLY A 78 3.09 8.25 6.72
C GLY A 78 1.80 7.57 6.28
N ALA A 79 0.66 8.23 6.49
CA ALA A 79 -0.65 7.72 6.09
C ALA A 79 -0.97 7.97 4.61
N GLU A 80 -0.22 8.82 3.92
CA GLU A 80 -0.44 9.12 2.52
C GLU A 80 -0.01 7.96 1.62
N TYR A 81 -0.66 7.84 0.47
CA TYR A 81 -0.22 6.90 -0.56
C TYR A 81 1.18 7.24 -1.06
N MET A 82 1.92 6.20 -1.44
CA MET A 82 3.28 6.34 -1.94
C MET A 82 3.29 7.17 -3.23
N ASP A 83 4.36 7.96 -3.40
CA ASP A 83 4.59 8.71 -4.62
C ASP A 83 4.65 7.78 -5.83
N GLY A 84 4.07 8.22 -6.93
CA GLY A 84 4.04 7.46 -8.17
C GLY A 84 2.94 6.42 -8.28
N LEU A 85 2.20 6.15 -7.22
CA LEU A 85 1.04 5.25 -7.27
C LEU A 85 -0.08 5.94 -8.07
N ASN A 86 -0.58 5.24 -9.07
CA ASN A 86 -1.64 5.79 -9.94
C ASN A 86 -3.04 5.46 -9.46
#